data_a36b5e02ff34d8d64e208032abce3340
#
_entry.id   a36b5e02ff34d8d64e208032abce3340
#
_cell.length_a   1.000
_cell.length_b   1.000
_cell.length_c   1.000
_cell.angle_alpha   90.00
_cell.angle_beta   90.00
_cell.angle_gamma   90.00
#
_symmetry.space_group_name_H-M   'P 1'
#
loop_
_entity.id
_entity.type
_entity.pdbx_description
1 polymer ?
#
loop_
_entity_poly.entity_id
_entity_poly.type
_entity_poly.pdbx_seq_one_letter_code
_entity_poly.pdbx_strand_id
1 'polypeptide(L)'
;RRVLFRSDTLEYIYSEGKSKLVPVRFQGKVTAGLQYYVSDTICNPDSVLVYAPEGILDTITTAYTQKINLENISDTTRRRIPLNSERGVKFVPASVEMIFPVDIYTEKTVEVPLHGVNFPADKALRTFPSKVQITFQVGLKRFRSIKASDFIINISYEELLKLGSDKYTVKLKSFPSGINQIRIVPEQVDFLIEQITSNVD
;
A
#
# COMPACT_ATOMS: atom_id res chain seq x y z
N ARG A 1 8.82 -56.32 -43.56
CA ARG A 1 8.32 -55.03 -43.00
C ARG A 1 8.27 -55.19 -41.46
N ARG A 2 9.27 -54.63 -40.76
CA ARG A 2 9.27 -54.55 -39.27
C ARG A 2 8.42 -53.34 -38.86
N VAL A 3 7.34 -53.59 -38.15
CA VAL A 3 6.58 -52.58 -37.46
C VAL A 3 7.24 -52.33 -36.12
N LEU A 4 7.86 -51.17 -35.95
CA LEU A 4 8.37 -50.71 -34.66
C LEU A 4 7.19 -50.17 -33.86
N PHE A 5 6.77 -50.89 -32.85
CA PHE A 5 5.90 -50.35 -31.80
C PHE A 5 6.72 -49.38 -30.95
N ARG A 6 6.45 -48.09 -31.05
CA ARG A 6 6.84 -47.13 -30.02
C ARG A 6 5.94 -47.37 -28.83
N SER A 7 6.46 -47.90 -27.75
CA SER A 7 5.80 -47.91 -26.47
C SER A 7 5.88 -46.49 -25.90
N ASP A 8 4.77 -45.76 -25.95
CA ASP A 8 4.61 -44.54 -25.15
C ASP A 8 4.50 -45.01 -23.69
N THR A 9 5.58 -44.91 -22.95
CA THR A 9 5.56 -45.13 -21.52
C THR A 9 4.95 -43.90 -20.87
N LEU A 10 3.66 -44.00 -20.52
CA LEU A 10 3.00 -43.04 -19.63
C LEU A 10 3.52 -43.31 -18.21
N GLU A 11 4.51 -42.58 -17.77
CA GLU A 11 4.86 -42.51 -16.36
C GLU A 11 3.76 -41.83 -15.58
N TYR A 12 2.87 -42.63 -14.99
CA TYR A 12 1.95 -42.15 -13.97
C TYR A 12 2.71 -42.06 -12.66
N ILE A 13 3.07 -40.83 -12.25
CA ILE A 13 3.59 -40.59 -10.92
C ILE A 13 2.37 -40.54 -9.98
N TYR A 14 2.05 -41.72 -9.43
CA TYR A 14 1.01 -41.82 -8.40
C TYR A 14 1.67 -41.49 -7.06
N SER A 15 1.43 -40.29 -6.52
CA SER A 15 1.79 -39.99 -5.13
C SER A 15 0.59 -40.27 -4.25
N GLU A 16 0.67 -41.23 -3.36
CA GLU A 16 -0.30 -41.40 -2.29
C GLU A 16 -0.25 -40.17 -1.37
N GLY A 17 -1.09 -39.21 -1.68
CA GLY A 17 -1.94 -38.52 -0.80
C GLY A 17 -1.43 -37.54 0.22
N LYS A 18 -0.16 -37.19 0.36
CA LYS A 18 0.20 -36.05 1.21
C LYS A 18 -0.04 -34.75 0.47
N SER A 19 -0.85 -33.90 1.07
CA SER A 19 -1.15 -32.56 0.55
C SER A 19 -0.85 -31.51 1.61
N LYS A 20 -0.50 -30.33 1.17
CA LYS A 20 -0.24 -29.18 2.01
C LYS A 20 -0.98 -27.96 1.45
N LEU A 21 -1.57 -27.16 2.32
CA LEU A 21 -2.15 -25.87 1.94
C LEU A 21 -1.03 -24.84 1.88
N VAL A 22 -0.91 -24.15 0.75
CA VAL A 22 0.09 -23.09 0.56
C VAL A 22 -0.55 -21.83 0.02
N PRO A 23 -0.10 -20.63 0.45
CA PRO A 23 -0.59 -19.37 -0.06
C PRO A 23 -0.17 -19.16 -1.52
N VAL A 24 -1.01 -18.43 -2.26
CA VAL A 24 -0.73 -18.05 -3.63
C VAL A 24 -0.10 -16.66 -3.68
N ARG A 25 0.94 -16.51 -4.51
CA ARG A 25 1.59 -15.23 -4.80
C ARG A 25 1.55 -14.93 -6.28
N PHE A 26 1.10 -13.72 -6.59
CA PHE A 26 1.08 -13.21 -7.94
C PHE A 26 2.50 -12.93 -8.45
N GLN A 27 2.77 -13.33 -9.69
CA GLN A 27 3.99 -12.96 -10.42
C GLN A 27 3.64 -12.13 -11.66
N GLY A 28 4.25 -10.95 -11.77
CA GLY A 28 4.06 -10.08 -12.91
C GLY A 28 4.03 -8.61 -12.54
N LYS A 29 3.66 -7.80 -13.52
CA LYS A 29 3.52 -6.36 -13.37
C LYS A 29 2.14 -5.93 -13.82
N VAL A 30 1.47 -5.12 -13.00
CA VAL A 30 0.20 -4.50 -13.34
C VAL A 30 0.35 -3.00 -13.18
N THR A 31 0.11 -2.26 -14.26
CA THR A 31 0.14 -0.80 -14.25
C THR A 31 -1.20 -0.25 -14.71
N ALA A 32 -1.70 0.74 -13.98
CA ALA A 32 -2.89 1.47 -14.39
C ALA A 32 -2.55 2.59 -15.37
N GLY A 33 -3.55 3.04 -16.12
CA GLY A 33 -3.45 4.20 -17.00
C GLY A 33 -3.30 5.52 -16.23
N LEU A 34 -3.12 6.61 -16.99
CA LEU A 34 -3.07 7.97 -16.43
C LEU A 34 -4.32 8.24 -15.57
N GLN A 35 -4.14 8.87 -14.40
CA GLN A 35 -5.18 9.19 -13.43
C GLN A 35 -5.80 7.98 -12.70
N TYR A 36 -5.39 6.76 -13.03
CA TYR A 36 -5.86 5.54 -12.39
C TYR A 36 -4.76 4.90 -11.54
N TYR A 37 -5.15 4.06 -10.61
CA TYR A 37 -4.22 3.22 -9.88
C TYR A 37 -4.88 1.89 -9.50
N VAL A 38 -4.05 0.86 -9.37
CA VAL A 38 -4.50 -0.44 -8.85
C VAL A 38 -4.60 -0.31 -7.33
N SER A 39 -5.82 -0.37 -6.81
CA SER A 39 -6.07 -0.15 -5.39
C SER A 39 -5.75 -1.37 -4.53
N ASP A 40 -5.79 -2.56 -5.12
CA ASP A 40 -5.52 -3.82 -4.45
C ASP A 40 -5.15 -4.92 -5.46
N THR A 41 -4.65 -6.05 -4.95
CA THR A 41 -4.42 -7.27 -5.73
C THR A 41 -5.05 -8.43 -4.98
N ILE A 42 -6.22 -8.89 -5.46
CA ILE A 42 -7.00 -9.92 -4.81
C ILE A 42 -6.82 -11.24 -5.56
N CYS A 43 -6.50 -12.29 -4.82
CA CYS A 43 -6.37 -13.67 -5.33
C CYS A 43 -7.51 -14.54 -4.78
N ASN A 44 -8.20 -15.24 -5.66
CA ASN A 44 -9.27 -16.16 -5.26
C ASN A 44 -9.11 -17.52 -5.97
N PRO A 45 -8.91 -18.60 -5.21
CA PRO A 45 -8.62 -18.64 -3.78
C PRO A 45 -7.24 -18.07 -3.46
N ASP A 46 -7.03 -17.58 -2.23
CA ASP A 46 -5.75 -17.04 -1.74
C ASP A 46 -4.73 -18.12 -1.39
N SER A 47 -5.22 -19.37 -1.24
CA SER A 47 -4.42 -20.55 -0.88
C SER A 47 -4.91 -21.75 -1.68
N VAL A 48 -3.99 -22.65 -2.01
CA VAL A 48 -4.26 -23.86 -2.79
C VAL A 48 -3.63 -25.10 -2.16
N LEU A 49 -4.24 -26.25 -2.40
CA LEU A 49 -3.63 -27.53 -2.02
C LEU A 49 -2.55 -27.90 -3.03
N VAL A 50 -1.38 -28.27 -2.52
CA VAL A 50 -0.28 -28.82 -3.30
C VAL A 50 -0.15 -30.32 -3.01
N TYR A 51 -0.03 -31.11 -4.07
CA TYR A 51 0.26 -32.53 -4.05
C TYR A 51 1.63 -32.75 -4.68
N ALA A 52 2.54 -33.37 -3.96
CA ALA A 52 3.87 -33.70 -4.43
C ALA A 52 4.44 -34.87 -3.62
N PRO A 53 5.52 -35.55 -4.09
CA PRO A 53 6.30 -36.46 -3.28
C PRO A 53 6.80 -35.76 -2.00
N GLU A 54 6.92 -36.52 -0.90
CA GLU A 54 7.19 -36.00 0.45
C GLU A 54 8.42 -35.08 0.50
N GLY A 55 9.53 -35.46 -0.12
CA GLY A 55 10.76 -34.65 -0.14
C GLY A 55 10.62 -33.31 -0.91
N ILE A 56 9.67 -33.23 -1.85
CA ILE A 56 9.39 -31.99 -2.61
C ILE A 56 8.34 -31.17 -1.87
N LEU A 57 7.35 -31.82 -1.25
CA LEU A 57 6.26 -31.16 -0.55
C LEU A 57 6.76 -30.24 0.58
N ASP A 58 7.79 -30.68 1.31
CA ASP A 58 8.37 -29.91 2.41
C ASP A 58 9.04 -28.62 1.93
N THR A 59 9.59 -28.62 0.74
CA THR A 59 10.25 -27.44 0.16
C THR A 59 9.28 -26.39 -0.38
N ILE A 60 8.03 -26.77 -0.72
CA ILE A 60 7.05 -25.87 -1.29
C ILE A 60 6.37 -25.11 -0.17
N THR A 61 6.63 -23.83 -0.06
CA THR A 61 6.01 -22.92 0.93
C THR A 61 5.00 -21.95 0.31
N THR A 62 5.02 -21.78 -1.01
CA THR A 62 4.22 -20.80 -1.74
C THR A 62 3.95 -21.29 -3.16
N ALA A 63 2.73 -21.08 -3.64
CA ALA A 63 2.36 -21.29 -5.03
C ALA A 63 2.44 -19.97 -5.80
N TYR A 64 3.14 -19.97 -6.92
CA TYR A 64 3.27 -18.78 -7.76
C TYR A 64 2.40 -18.88 -9.00
N THR A 65 1.78 -17.78 -9.41
CA THR A 65 1.08 -17.72 -10.69
C THR A 65 2.07 -17.71 -11.84
N GLN A 66 1.63 -18.09 -13.03
CA GLN A 66 2.37 -17.76 -14.24
C GLN A 66 2.53 -16.25 -14.34
N LYS A 67 3.68 -15.83 -14.90
CA LYS A 67 4.01 -14.40 -15.04
C LYS A 67 3.14 -13.77 -16.11
N ILE A 68 2.41 -12.71 -15.73
CA ILE A 68 1.67 -11.88 -16.67
C ILE A 68 2.00 -10.40 -16.46
N ASN A 69 1.94 -9.64 -17.54
CA ASN A 69 2.05 -8.18 -17.49
C ASN A 69 0.78 -7.58 -18.06
N LEU A 70 0.17 -6.67 -17.29
CA LEU A 70 -0.99 -5.89 -17.70
C LEU A 70 -0.60 -4.42 -17.63
N GLU A 71 -0.80 -3.71 -18.73
CA GLU A 71 -0.41 -2.31 -18.82
C GLU A 71 -1.62 -1.43 -19.14
N ASN A 72 -1.61 -0.20 -18.62
CA ASN A 72 -2.62 0.83 -18.87
C ASN A 72 -4.06 0.40 -18.58
N ILE A 73 -4.29 -0.41 -17.54
CA ILE A 73 -5.66 -0.77 -17.16
C ILE A 73 -6.38 0.44 -16.58
N SER A 74 -7.62 0.67 -17.04
CA SER A 74 -8.49 1.77 -16.58
C SER A 74 -9.69 1.29 -15.76
N ASP A 75 -9.97 -0.02 -15.82
CA ASP A 75 -11.10 -0.66 -15.15
C ASP A 75 -10.66 -1.86 -14.32
N THR A 76 -11.48 -2.23 -13.35
CA THR A 76 -11.28 -3.45 -12.57
C THR A 76 -11.13 -4.66 -13.48
N THR A 77 -9.94 -5.21 -13.50
CA THR A 77 -9.57 -6.31 -14.39
C THR A 77 -9.57 -7.63 -13.63
N ARG A 78 -10.23 -8.64 -14.19
CA ARG A 78 -10.23 -10.01 -13.68
C ARG A 78 -9.54 -10.92 -14.67
N ARG A 79 -8.66 -11.78 -14.17
CA ARG A 79 -7.93 -12.76 -15.00
C ARG A 79 -7.81 -14.08 -14.27
N ARG A 80 -8.17 -15.15 -14.95
CA ARG A 80 -7.85 -16.51 -14.48
C ARG A 80 -6.43 -16.84 -14.94
N ILE A 81 -5.55 -17.12 -13.98
CA ILE A 81 -4.13 -17.34 -14.23
C ILE A 81 -3.76 -18.73 -13.72
N PRO A 82 -3.15 -19.59 -14.56
CA PRO A 82 -2.62 -20.86 -14.11
C PRO A 82 -1.50 -20.65 -13.08
N LEU A 83 -1.36 -21.62 -12.18
CA LEU A 83 -0.22 -21.69 -11.28
C LEU A 83 0.97 -22.28 -12.01
N ASN A 84 2.16 -21.83 -11.63
CA ASN A 84 3.41 -22.35 -12.15
C ASN A 84 3.74 -23.64 -11.43
N SER A 85 3.56 -24.78 -12.10
CA SER A 85 3.83 -26.10 -11.52
C SER A 85 5.05 -26.75 -12.17
N GLU A 86 5.89 -27.34 -11.35
CA GLU A 86 7.03 -28.14 -11.78
C GLU A 86 6.62 -29.62 -11.97
N ARG A 87 7.49 -30.39 -12.60
CA ARG A 87 7.26 -31.82 -12.84
C ARG A 87 7.09 -32.57 -11.50
N GLY A 88 5.97 -33.26 -11.36
CA GLY A 88 5.64 -34.01 -10.13
C GLY A 88 4.90 -33.17 -9.07
N VAL A 89 4.63 -31.91 -9.31
CA VAL A 89 3.83 -31.02 -8.44
C VAL A 89 2.49 -30.73 -9.07
N LYS A 90 1.41 -30.91 -8.30
CA LYS A 90 0.05 -30.61 -8.73
C LYS A 90 -0.61 -29.67 -7.73
N PHE A 91 -1.13 -28.54 -8.21
CA PHE A 91 -1.95 -27.63 -7.43
C PHE A 91 -3.44 -27.86 -7.68
N VAL A 92 -4.26 -27.73 -6.62
CA VAL A 92 -5.72 -27.81 -6.71
C VAL A 92 -6.32 -26.62 -5.97
N PRO A 93 -6.99 -25.72 -6.69
CA PRO A 93 -7.15 -25.67 -8.15
C PRO A 93 -5.82 -25.34 -8.88
N ALA A 94 -5.72 -25.74 -10.15
CA ALA A 94 -4.52 -25.48 -10.98
C ALA A 94 -4.43 -24.03 -11.49
N SER A 95 -5.49 -23.24 -11.31
CA SER A 95 -5.56 -21.83 -11.69
C SER A 95 -6.32 -21.04 -10.64
N VAL A 96 -5.99 -19.78 -10.48
CA VAL A 96 -6.65 -18.84 -9.57
C VAL A 96 -7.21 -17.66 -10.34
N GLU A 97 -8.23 -17.03 -9.79
CA GLU A 97 -8.75 -15.76 -10.31
C GLU A 97 -8.02 -14.62 -9.62
N MET A 98 -7.30 -13.82 -10.40
CA MET A 98 -6.71 -12.56 -9.94
C MET A 98 -7.63 -11.41 -10.30
N ILE A 99 -7.91 -10.57 -9.32
CA ILE A 99 -8.72 -9.36 -9.49
C ILE A 99 -7.84 -8.17 -9.14
N PHE A 100 -7.77 -7.22 -10.06
CA PHE A 100 -7.04 -5.97 -9.93
C PHE A 100 -8.05 -4.82 -9.93
N PRO A 101 -8.57 -4.43 -8.75
CA PRO A 101 -9.48 -3.29 -8.66
C PRO A 101 -8.74 -2.02 -9.03
N VAL A 102 -9.33 -1.25 -9.94
CA VAL A 102 -8.81 0.04 -10.37
C VAL A 102 -9.67 1.15 -9.78
N ASP A 103 -9.04 2.22 -9.33
CA ASP A 103 -9.70 3.43 -8.84
C ASP A 103 -9.04 4.65 -9.47
N ILE A 104 -9.74 5.79 -9.41
CA ILE A 104 -9.26 7.05 -9.98
C ILE A 104 -8.70 7.93 -8.85
N TYR A 105 -7.60 8.62 -9.14
CA TYR A 105 -7.10 9.66 -8.24
C TYR A 105 -7.94 10.93 -8.37
N THR A 106 -8.21 11.54 -7.24
CA THR A 106 -8.78 12.89 -7.15
C THR A 106 -7.94 13.74 -6.20
N GLU A 107 -8.01 15.04 -6.33
CA GLU A 107 -7.31 15.98 -5.46
C GLU A 107 -8.23 16.41 -4.31
N LYS A 108 -7.67 16.46 -3.10
CA LYS A 108 -8.37 16.93 -1.90
C LYS A 108 -7.51 17.94 -1.16
N THR A 109 -8.15 18.99 -0.66
CA THR A 109 -7.54 19.99 0.23
C THR A 109 -8.20 19.93 1.60
N VAL A 110 -7.40 19.96 2.64
CA VAL A 110 -7.84 20.04 4.04
C VAL A 110 -7.09 21.16 4.76
N GLU A 111 -7.74 21.80 5.73
CA GLU A 111 -7.11 22.79 6.60
C GLU A 111 -6.67 22.12 7.89
N VAL A 112 -5.37 22.19 8.20
CA VAL A 112 -4.77 21.55 9.36
C VAL A 112 -4.21 22.63 10.29
N PRO A 113 -4.62 22.65 11.57
CA PRO A 113 -4.08 23.58 12.55
C PRO A 113 -2.64 23.23 12.92
N LEU A 114 -1.88 24.26 13.25
CA LEU A 114 -0.52 24.15 13.76
C LEU A 114 -0.54 24.09 15.29
N HIS A 115 0.07 23.06 15.86
CA HIS A 115 0.10 22.84 17.29
C HIS A 115 1.52 22.93 17.85
N GLY A 116 1.68 23.78 18.88
CA GLY A 116 2.90 23.79 19.68
C GLY A 116 2.96 22.59 20.62
N VAL A 117 4.12 21.94 20.70
CA VAL A 117 4.38 20.84 21.62
C VAL A 117 5.61 21.11 22.47
N ASN A 118 5.62 20.60 23.68
CA ASN A 118 6.72 20.76 24.64
C ASN A 118 7.00 22.21 25.03
N PHE A 119 5.95 23.06 25.04
CA PHE A 119 6.08 24.42 25.53
C PHE A 119 6.02 24.46 27.06
N PRO A 120 6.81 25.34 27.70
CA PRO A 120 6.66 25.63 29.13
C PRO A 120 5.24 26.14 29.44
N ALA A 121 4.77 25.96 30.65
CA ALA A 121 3.41 26.32 31.06
C ALA A 121 3.10 27.82 30.94
N ASP A 122 4.13 28.65 31.02
CA ASP A 122 4.05 30.11 30.90
C ASP A 122 4.19 30.62 29.46
N LYS A 123 4.29 29.73 28.44
CA LYS A 123 4.52 30.10 27.06
C LYS A 123 3.54 29.42 26.11
N ALA A 124 3.12 30.16 25.08
CA ALA A 124 2.27 29.65 24.02
C ALA A 124 2.82 29.97 22.64
N LEU A 125 2.57 29.09 21.70
CA LEU A 125 2.86 29.31 20.30
C LEU A 125 1.71 30.08 19.61
N ARG A 126 2.07 31.13 18.90
CA ARG A 126 1.19 31.80 17.94
C ARG A 126 1.82 31.69 16.56
N THR A 127 1.05 31.25 15.59
CA THR A 127 1.50 31.16 14.20
C THR A 127 0.62 31.98 13.29
N PHE A 128 1.19 32.52 12.23
CA PHE A 128 0.51 33.33 11.21
C PHE A 128 0.85 32.78 9.82
N PRO A 129 -0.12 32.09 9.18
CA PRO A 129 -1.46 31.74 9.66
C PRO A 129 -1.44 30.63 10.76
N SER A 130 -2.56 30.49 11.49
CA SER A 130 -2.71 29.44 12.52
C SER A 130 -3.04 28.06 11.95
N LYS A 131 -3.39 28.00 10.66
CA LYS A 131 -3.68 26.79 9.91
C LYS A 131 -2.98 26.82 8.55
N VAL A 132 -2.67 25.67 8.03
CA VAL A 132 -2.15 25.52 6.67
C VAL A 132 -3.08 24.64 5.84
N GLN A 133 -3.08 24.85 4.54
CA GLN A 133 -3.81 23.99 3.61
C GLN A 133 -2.89 22.88 3.13
N ILE A 134 -3.37 21.64 3.22
CA ILE A 134 -2.69 20.46 2.70
C ILE A 134 -3.51 19.94 1.54
N THR A 135 -2.93 19.98 0.34
CA THR A 135 -3.51 19.43 -0.88
C THR A 135 -2.77 18.13 -1.22
N PHE A 136 -3.52 17.09 -1.53
CA PHE A 136 -2.99 15.77 -1.84
C PHE A 136 -3.87 15.02 -2.82
N GLN A 137 -3.27 14.04 -3.52
CA GLN A 137 -4.01 13.08 -4.34
C GLN A 137 -4.42 11.87 -3.50
N VAL A 138 -5.67 11.45 -3.68
CA VAL A 138 -6.26 10.30 -3.00
C VAL A 138 -7.21 9.56 -3.93
N GLY A 139 -7.34 8.24 -3.76
CA GLY A 139 -8.34 7.47 -4.48
C GLY A 139 -9.77 7.92 -4.14
N LEU A 140 -10.62 7.99 -5.15
CA LEU A 140 -11.99 8.50 -5.04
C LEU A 140 -12.79 7.79 -3.93
N LYS A 141 -12.61 6.49 -3.78
CA LYS A 141 -13.27 5.70 -2.73
C LYS A 141 -12.88 6.15 -1.32
N ARG A 142 -11.65 6.63 -1.14
CA ARG A 142 -11.12 7.10 0.14
C ARG A 142 -11.29 8.59 0.38
N PHE A 143 -11.75 9.34 -0.62
CA PHE A 143 -11.90 10.79 -0.55
C PHE A 143 -12.65 11.26 0.69
N ARG A 144 -13.75 10.58 1.04
CA ARG A 144 -14.60 10.97 2.18
C ARG A 144 -14.03 10.54 3.53
N SER A 145 -13.22 9.49 3.57
CA SER A 145 -12.69 8.94 4.82
C SER A 145 -11.55 9.76 5.40
N ILE A 146 -10.74 10.41 4.55
CA ILE A 146 -9.59 11.20 5.01
C ILE A 146 -10.04 12.59 5.47
N LYS A 147 -9.71 12.94 6.70
CA LYS A 147 -10.08 14.18 7.36
C LYS A 147 -8.83 14.98 7.75
N ALA A 148 -9.01 16.27 8.10
CA ALA A 148 -7.94 17.12 8.60
C ALA A 148 -7.28 16.57 9.86
N SER A 149 -8.05 15.87 10.72
CA SER A 149 -7.55 15.23 11.96
C SER A 149 -6.56 14.10 11.72
N ASP A 150 -6.48 13.56 10.50
CA ASP A 150 -5.55 12.49 10.14
C ASP A 150 -4.14 13.03 9.83
N PHE A 151 -4.00 14.34 9.77
CA PHE A 151 -2.73 15.03 9.56
C PHE A 151 -2.28 15.70 10.86
N ILE A 152 -1.02 15.46 11.23
CA ILE A 152 -0.45 16.03 12.44
C ILE A 152 0.75 16.89 12.08
N ILE A 153 0.65 18.17 12.46
CA ILE A 153 1.75 19.14 12.39
C ILE A 153 2.03 19.62 13.79
N ASN A 154 3.15 19.18 14.34
CA ASN A 154 3.61 19.57 15.65
C ASN A 154 4.86 20.42 15.52
N ILE A 155 4.86 21.56 16.18
CA ILE A 155 5.99 22.50 16.22
C ILE A 155 6.57 22.44 17.64
N SER A 156 7.78 21.90 17.75
CA SER A 156 8.45 21.77 19.05
C SER A 156 9.05 23.10 19.50
N TYR A 157 8.90 23.41 20.79
CA TYR A 157 9.54 24.55 21.42
C TYR A 157 11.06 24.58 21.21
N GLU A 158 11.70 23.42 21.36
CA GLU A 158 13.15 23.28 21.18
C GLU A 158 13.59 23.52 19.74
N GLU A 159 12.76 23.13 18.74
CA GLU A 159 13.04 23.41 17.32
C GLU A 159 13.01 24.91 17.06
N LEU A 160 12.04 25.63 17.62
CA LEU A 160 11.91 27.08 17.45
C LEU A 160 13.07 27.86 18.08
N LEU A 161 13.55 27.42 19.23
CA LEU A 161 14.70 28.07 19.90
C LEU A 161 16.01 27.95 19.08
N LYS A 162 16.11 26.92 18.27
CA LYS A 162 17.29 26.70 17.38
C LYS A 162 17.21 27.49 16.08
N LEU A 163 16.01 28.01 15.75
CA LEU A 163 15.84 28.81 14.55
C LEU A 163 16.29 30.25 14.83
N GLY A 164 17.23 30.73 14.03
CA GLY A 164 17.67 32.14 14.07
C GLY A 164 16.73 33.11 13.31
N SER A 165 15.45 32.73 13.09
CA SER A 165 14.48 33.52 12.31
C SER A 165 13.07 33.36 12.90
N ASP A 166 12.18 34.29 12.56
CA ASP A 166 10.77 34.29 12.96
C ASP A 166 9.91 33.40 12.05
N LYS A 167 10.52 32.64 11.13
CA LYS A 167 9.84 31.80 10.14
C LYS A 167 10.11 30.33 10.41
N TYR A 168 9.04 29.57 10.43
CA TYR A 168 9.10 28.10 10.58
C TYR A 168 8.66 27.42 9.29
N THR A 169 9.48 26.49 8.79
CA THR A 169 9.11 25.61 7.66
C THR A 169 8.23 24.48 8.17
N VAL A 170 7.00 24.42 7.68
CA VAL A 170 6.00 23.47 8.11
C VAL A 170 6.38 22.04 7.68
N LYS A 171 6.39 21.11 8.64
CA LYS A 171 6.69 19.71 8.40
C LYS A 171 5.56 18.83 8.89
N LEU A 172 5.10 17.92 8.02
CA LEU A 172 4.15 16.88 8.42
C LEU A 172 4.86 15.83 9.27
N LYS A 173 4.34 15.59 10.47
CA LYS A 173 4.81 14.53 11.35
C LYS A 173 4.12 13.20 11.08
N SER A 174 2.83 13.26 10.75
CA SER A 174 2.02 12.10 10.41
C SER A 174 0.97 12.45 9.37
N PHE A 175 0.72 11.51 8.47
CA PHE A 175 -0.32 11.60 7.45
C PHE A 175 -0.84 10.20 7.09
N PRO A 176 -2.07 10.07 6.56
CA PRO A 176 -2.64 8.77 6.23
C PRO A 176 -1.91 8.10 5.07
N SER A 177 -1.83 6.78 5.10
CA SER A 177 -1.28 5.98 4.00
C SER A 177 -2.16 6.07 2.74
N GLY A 178 -1.58 5.83 1.57
CA GLY A 178 -2.31 5.78 0.28
C GLY A 178 -2.75 7.14 -0.25
N ILE A 179 -2.08 8.21 0.16
CA ILE A 179 -2.14 9.53 -0.47
C ILE A 179 -0.81 9.84 -1.16
N ASN A 180 -0.86 10.66 -2.20
CA ASN A 180 0.30 11.03 -3.00
C ASN A 180 0.33 12.54 -3.25
N GLN A 181 1.46 13.06 -3.77
CA GLN A 181 1.64 14.44 -4.21
C GLN A 181 1.18 15.47 -3.17
N ILE A 182 1.65 15.29 -1.93
CA ILE A 182 1.29 16.17 -0.81
C ILE A 182 1.96 17.54 -1.02
N ARG A 183 1.15 18.61 -0.96
CA ARG A 183 1.60 20.00 -0.99
C ARG A 183 1.02 20.75 0.21
N ILE A 184 1.83 21.58 0.84
CA ILE A 184 1.47 22.39 2.00
C ILE A 184 1.54 23.86 1.59
N VAL A 185 0.48 24.61 1.89
CA VAL A 185 0.41 26.05 1.58
C VAL A 185 -0.11 26.81 2.80
N PRO A 186 0.63 27.79 3.30
CA PRO A 186 2.00 28.13 2.96
C PRO A 186 3.01 27.10 3.50
N GLU A 187 4.16 26.95 2.82
CA GLU A 187 5.25 26.07 3.28
C GLU A 187 5.98 26.66 4.49
N GLN A 188 5.92 27.96 4.68
CA GLN A 188 6.51 28.66 5.82
C GLN A 188 5.46 29.53 6.49
N VAL A 189 5.53 29.60 7.81
CA VAL A 189 4.66 30.42 8.64
C VAL A 189 5.49 31.28 9.57
N ASP A 190 5.02 32.50 9.82
CA ASP A 190 5.60 33.33 10.87
C ASP A 190 5.11 32.83 12.22
N PHE A 191 5.96 32.94 13.26
CA PHE A 191 5.60 32.51 14.59
C PHE A 191 6.06 33.51 15.66
N LEU A 192 5.36 33.49 16.77
CA LEU A 192 5.66 34.23 17.98
C LEU A 192 5.50 33.31 19.21
N ILE A 193 6.42 33.40 20.15
CA ILE A 193 6.31 32.76 21.45
C ILE A 193 5.79 33.79 22.43
N GLU A 194 4.51 33.68 22.80
CA GLU A 194 3.86 34.56 23.80
C GLU A 194 4.11 34.06 25.22
N GLN A 195 4.27 34.99 26.15
CA GLN A 195 4.30 34.70 27.55
C GLN A 195 2.86 34.76 28.11
N ILE A 196 2.39 33.64 28.69
CA ILE A 196 1.06 33.58 29.28
C ILE A 196 1.22 34.12 30.73
N THR A 197 0.72 35.32 30.99
CA THR A 197 0.60 35.80 32.35
C THR A 197 -0.63 35.14 32.95
N SER A 198 -0.43 34.19 33.86
CA SER A 198 -1.54 33.67 34.69
C SER A 198 -1.97 34.77 35.64
N ASN A 199 -3.08 35.44 35.32
CA ASN A 199 -3.81 36.22 36.30
C ASN A 199 -4.41 35.22 37.30
N VAL A 200 -3.72 35.02 38.41
CA VAL A 200 -4.29 34.34 39.59
C VAL A 200 -5.15 35.44 40.25
N ASP A 201 -6.46 35.39 40.06
CA ASP A 201 -7.47 36.04 40.89
C ASP A 201 -7.79 35.12 42.10
#